data_e46974adc8d82ae2034a84c4153a6719
#
_entry.id   e46974adc8d82ae2034a84c4153a6719
#
_cell.length_a   1.000
_cell.length_b   1.000
_cell.length_c   1.000
_cell.angle_alpha   90.00
_cell.angle_beta   90.00
_cell.angle_gamma   90.00
#
_symmetry.space_group_name_H-M   'P 1'
#
loop_
_entity.id
_entity.type
_entity.pdbx_description
1 polymer ?
#
loop_
_entity_poly.entity_id
_entity_poly.type
_entity_poly.pdbx_seq_one_letter_code
_entity_poly.pdbx_strand_id
1 'polypeptide(L)'
;AFATIVAGIVAKNGMDGLIIATLLAGVILILMGLFRLGNLIKFIPYTITTGFTSGIAVTILIGQIKDFMGLTIVSEEPLIETMDKLKAVFQFISTTNVQALLVGVISLLILILWQYLPGFCKKIPPSLIAVLVGSAMVALLNMNVNTIGDLYEISNKLPTISLPSFSLKTVQNVLPDAFTIAILAA
;
A
#
# COMPACT_ATOMS: atom_id res chain seq x y z
N ALA A 1 3.36 1.60 4.48
CA ALA A 1 3.30 1.02 5.82
C ALA A 1 1.87 0.62 6.22
N PHE A 2 0.90 1.56 6.22
CA PHE A 2 -0.49 1.23 6.61
C PHE A 2 -1.11 0.10 5.77
N ALA A 3 -0.96 0.13 4.46
CA ALA A 3 -1.53 -0.89 3.59
C ALA A 3 -1.06 -2.31 3.93
N THR A 4 0.22 -2.47 4.27
CA THR A 4 0.78 -3.78 4.65
C THR A 4 0.21 -4.26 5.98
N ILE A 5 0.06 -3.36 6.97
CA ILE A 5 -0.51 -3.69 8.28
C ILE A 5 -2.00 -4.05 8.12
N VAL A 6 -2.75 -3.23 7.39
CA VAL A 6 -4.17 -3.50 7.10
C VAL A 6 -4.34 -4.85 6.42
N ALA A 7 -3.54 -5.15 5.38
CA ALA A 7 -3.58 -6.44 4.70
C ALA A 7 -3.26 -7.60 5.65
N GLY A 8 -2.27 -7.44 6.55
CA GLY A 8 -1.92 -8.45 7.55
C GLY A 8 -3.05 -8.69 8.56
N ILE A 9 -3.72 -7.64 9.03
CA ILE A 9 -4.87 -7.76 9.95
C ILE A 9 -6.04 -8.45 9.27
N VAL A 10 -6.37 -8.04 8.04
CA VAL A 10 -7.47 -8.64 7.28
C VAL A 10 -7.19 -10.12 7.00
N ALA A 11 -5.96 -10.49 6.66
CA ALA A 11 -5.58 -11.88 6.42
C ALA A 11 -5.70 -12.76 7.68
N LYS A 12 -5.38 -12.20 8.86
CA LYS A 12 -5.40 -12.96 10.14
C LYS A 12 -6.77 -12.95 10.83
N ASN A 13 -7.44 -11.82 10.83
CA ASN A 13 -8.61 -11.55 11.69
C ASN A 13 -9.86 -11.12 10.89
N GLY A 14 -9.78 -11.09 9.56
CA GLY A 14 -10.88 -10.66 8.69
C GLY A 14 -11.17 -9.15 8.78
N MET A 15 -12.25 -8.73 8.12
CA MET A 15 -12.70 -7.32 8.13
C MET A 15 -13.17 -6.87 9.51
N ASP A 16 -13.83 -7.73 10.27
CA ASP A 16 -14.27 -7.44 11.65
C ASP A 16 -13.08 -7.13 12.55
N GLY A 17 -11.99 -7.90 12.42
CA GLY A 17 -10.75 -7.66 13.14
C GLY A 17 -10.13 -6.31 12.79
N LEU A 18 -10.15 -5.92 11.52
CA LEU A 18 -9.66 -4.61 11.09
C LEU A 18 -10.47 -3.47 11.68
N ILE A 19 -11.80 -3.57 11.67
CA ILE A 19 -12.70 -2.54 12.25
C ILE A 19 -12.42 -2.39 13.74
N ILE A 20 -12.32 -3.49 14.48
CA ILE A 20 -12.04 -3.46 15.92
C ILE A 20 -10.62 -2.88 16.19
N ALA A 21 -9.61 -3.30 15.43
CA ALA A 21 -8.25 -2.76 15.56
C ALA A 21 -8.21 -1.25 15.32
N THR A 22 -8.93 -0.77 14.32
CA THR A 22 -9.01 0.66 13.97
C THR A 22 -9.73 1.47 15.06
N LEU A 23 -10.84 0.96 15.61
CA LEU A 23 -11.54 1.59 16.72
C LEU A 23 -10.67 1.67 17.98
N LEU A 24 -9.99 0.58 18.32
CA LEU A 24 -9.06 0.56 19.45
C LEU A 24 -7.88 1.52 19.23
N ALA A 25 -7.31 1.56 18.03
CA ALA A 25 -6.27 2.52 17.68
C ALA A 25 -6.74 3.97 17.84
N GLY A 26 -7.98 4.26 17.44
CA GLY A 26 -8.61 5.57 17.65
C GLY A 26 -8.73 5.94 19.13
N VAL A 27 -9.15 5.00 19.98
CA VAL A 27 -9.19 5.20 21.45
C VAL A 27 -7.78 5.46 22.01
N ILE A 28 -6.79 4.66 21.59
CA ILE A 28 -5.40 4.84 22.02
C ILE A 28 -4.88 6.22 21.61
N LEU A 29 -5.16 6.67 20.37
CA LEU A 29 -4.76 8.00 19.89
C LEU A 29 -5.41 9.13 20.69
N ILE A 30 -6.70 9.00 21.04
CA ILE A 30 -7.37 9.97 21.91
C ILE A 30 -6.70 10.05 23.27
N LEU A 31 -6.39 8.91 23.88
CA LEU A 31 -5.67 8.86 25.15
C LEU A 31 -4.27 9.47 25.03
N MET A 32 -3.53 9.14 23.98
CA MET A 32 -2.22 9.74 23.70
C MET A 32 -2.31 11.26 23.56
N GLY A 33 -3.33 11.77 22.88
CA GLY A 33 -3.59 13.21 22.74
C GLY A 33 -3.91 13.86 24.10
N LEU A 34 -4.78 13.25 24.90
CA LEU A 34 -5.17 13.73 26.22
C LEU A 34 -3.97 13.84 27.18
N PHE A 35 -3.11 12.82 27.18
CA PHE A 35 -1.88 12.79 27.97
C PHE A 35 -0.72 13.57 27.34
N ARG A 36 -0.94 14.25 26.19
CA ARG A 36 0.07 15.01 25.44
C ARG A 36 1.31 14.19 25.09
N LEU A 37 1.15 12.89 24.85
CA LEU A 37 2.25 11.98 24.53
C LEU A 37 2.93 12.30 23.19
N GLY A 38 2.29 13.06 22.30
CA GLY A 38 2.92 13.60 21.11
C GLY A 38 4.19 14.43 21.36
N ASN A 39 4.36 14.98 22.58
CA ASN A 39 5.59 15.65 22.95
C ASN A 39 6.79 14.68 23.07
N LEU A 40 6.54 13.38 23.21
CA LEU A 40 7.60 12.37 23.31
C LEU A 40 8.34 12.19 21.96
N ILE A 41 7.75 12.60 20.84
CA ILE A 41 8.41 12.54 19.53
C ILE A 41 9.72 13.34 19.50
N LYS A 42 9.84 14.37 20.34
CA LYS A 42 11.06 15.19 20.47
C LYS A 42 12.26 14.38 20.97
N PHE A 43 12.01 13.26 21.64
CA PHE A 43 13.05 12.39 22.16
C PHE A 43 13.46 11.28 21.18
N ILE A 44 12.75 11.16 20.03
CA ILE A 44 13.08 10.18 19.00
C ILE A 44 14.24 10.71 18.17
N PRO A 45 15.42 10.06 18.17
CA PRO A 45 16.53 10.48 17.34
C PRO A 45 16.18 10.47 15.85
N TYR A 46 16.65 11.47 15.13
CA TYR A 46 16.44 11.60 13.67
C TYR A 46 16.85 10.34 12.89
N THR A 47 17.89 9.65 13.34
CA THR A 47 18.36 8.39 12.73
C THR A 47 17.30 7.29 12.75
N ILE A 48 16.48 7.23 13.81
CA ILE A 48 15.39 6.23 13.91
C ILE A 48 14.29 6.54 12.90
N THR A 49 13.87 7.80 12.83
CA THR A 49 12.82 8.21 11.85
C THR A 49 13.29 8.03 10.41
N THR A 50 14.55 8.36 10.11
CA THR A 50 15.14 8.16 8.80
C THR A 50 15.25 6.67 8.44
N GLY A 51 15.73 5.84 9.38
CA GLY A 51 15.80 4.40 9.18
C GLY A 51 14.44 3.76 8.94
N PHE A 52 13.43 4.16 9.72
CA PHE A 52 12.06 3.70 9.56
C PHE A 52 11.48 4.09 8.19
N THR A 53 11.63 5.36 7.79
CA THR A 53 11.14 5.85 6.49
C THR A 53 11.83 5.15 5.33
N SER A 54 13.16 4.93 5.44
CA SER A 54 13.93 4.20 4.42
C SER A 54 13.50 2.74 4.32
N GLY A 55 13.24 2.08 5.45
CA GLY A 55 12.72 0.72 5.47
C GLY A 55 11.35 0.60 4.77
N ILE A 56 10.45 1.57 5.03
CA ILE A 56 9.15 1.64 4.33
C ILE A 56 9.36 1.83 2.83
N ALA A 57 10.25 2.72 2.41
CA ALA A 57 10.52 2.97 1.00
C ALA A 57 11.01 1.71 0.27
N VAL A 58 11.92 0.95 0.89
CA VAL A 58 12.40 -0.34 0.35
C VAL A 58 11.28 -1.37 0.26
N THR A 59 10.44 -1.46 1.30
CA THR A 59 9.30 -2.39 1.31
C THR A 59 8.30 -2.08 0.20
N ILE A 60 7.99 -0.78 -0.02
CA ILE A 60 7.12 -0.34 -1.10
C ILE A 60 7.76 -0.67 -2.46
N LEU A 61 9.05 -0.34 -2.63
CA LEU A 61 9.77 -0.62 -3.87
C LEU A 61 9.69 -2.10 -4.25
N ILE A 62 10.02 -2.99 -3.31
CA ILE A 62 9.97 -4.44 -3.54
C ILE A 62 8.53 -4.88 -3.86
N GLY A 63 7.53 -4.33 -3.17
CA GLY A 63 6.12 -4.64 -3.44
C GLY A 63 5.65 -4.25 -4.84
N GLN A 64 6.23 -3.20 -5.43
CA GLN A 64 5.86 -2.70 -6.76
C GLN A 64 6.55 -3.44 -7.91
N ILE A 65 7.62 -4.19 -7.65
CA ILE A 65 8.38 -4.88 -8.73
C ILE A 65 7.47 -5.85 -9.51
N LYS A 66 6.61 -6.60 -8.81
CA LYS A 66 5.66 -7.52 -9.42
C LYS A 66 4.81 -6.83 -10.48
N ASP A 67 4.15 -5.75 -10.10
CA ASP A 67 3.21 -5.05 -10.98
C ASP A 67 3.93 -4.27 -12.08
N PHE A 68 5.09 -3.69 -11.78
CA PHE A 68 5.94 -2.99 -12.74
C PHE A 68 6.44 -3.91 -13.86
N MET A 69 6.81 -5.14 -13.52
CA MET A 69 7.25 -6.16 -14.47
C MET A 69 6.08 -6.98 -15.04
N GLY A 70 4.86 -6.80 -14.55
CA GLY A 70 3.70 -7.58 -14.93
C GLY A 70 3.86 -9.08 -14.67
N LEU A 71 4.48 -9.46 -13.53
CA LEU A 71 4.74 -10.86 -13.19
C LEU A 71 3.45 -11.60 -12.85
N THR A 72 3.30 -12.79 -13.38
CA THR A 72 2.24 -13.72 -12.99
C THR A 72 2.74 -14.61 -11.87
N ILE A 73 2.47 -14.22 -10.62
CA ILE A 73 2.85 -14.98 -9.44
C ILE A 73 1.68 -15.86 -9.04
N VAL A 74 1.88 -17.17 -9.10
CA VAL A 74 0.93 -18.17 -8.60
C VAL A 74 1.43 -18.61 -7.23
N SER A 75 0.77 -18.19 -6.16
CA SER A 75 1.06 -18.64 -4.79
C SER A 75 -0.23 -19.06 -4.11
N GLU A 76 -0.18 -20.15 -3.35
CA GLU A 76 -1.33 -20.66 -2.58
C GLU A 76 -1.65 -19.75 -1.39
N GLU A 77 -0.65 -19.03 -0.87
CA GLU A 77 -0.80 -18.11 0.25
C GLU A 77 -0.55 -16.66 -0.15
N PRO A 78 -1.23 -15.69 0.48
CA PRO A 78 -1.00 -14.28 0.22
C PRO A 78 0.42 -13.89 0.66
N LEU A 79 1.20 -13.33 -0.26
CA LEU A 79 2.56 -12.85 0.00
C LEU A 79 2.51 -11.56 0.83
N ILE A 80 2.57 -11.70 2.15
CA ILE A 80 2.51 -10.56 3.09
C ILE A 80 3.91 -10.03 3.38
N GLU A 81 4.86 -10.95 3.64
CA GLU A 81 6.22 -10.58 4.01
C GLU A 81 7.05 -10.09 2.83
N THR A 82 7.89 -9.08 3.07
CA THR A 82 8.75 -8.47 2.04
C THR A 82 9.74 -9.47 1.46
N MET A 83 10.27 -10.38 2.30
CA MET A 83 11.22 -11.40 1.83
C MET A 83 10.56 -12.43 0.93
N ASP A 84 9.31 -12.79 1.18
CA ASP A 84 8.58 -13.75 0.34
C ASP A 84 8.20 -13.11 -1.00
N LYS A 85 7.85 -11.81 -1.00
CA LYS A 85 7.67 -11.04 -2.24
C LYS A 85 8.95 -11.01 -3.07
N LEU A 86 10.09 -10.79 -2.43
CA LEU A 86 11.38 -10.77 -3.12
C LEU A 86 11.75 -12.13 -3.72
N LYS A 87 11.59 -13.22 -2.96
CA LYS A 87 11.78 -14.59 -3.47
C LYS A 87 10.86 -14.89 -4.65
N ALA A 88 9.57 -14.52 -4.53
CA ALA A 88 8.60 -14.73 -5.60
C ALA A 88 8.98 -13.96 -6.87
N VAL A 89 9.47 -12.72 -6.76
CA VAL A 89 9.97 -11.95 -7.91
C VAL A 89 11.09 -12.70 -8.62
N PHE A 90 12.09 -13.21 -7.90
CA PHE A 90 13.18 -13.97 -8.52
C PHE A 90 12.71 -15.30 -9.13
N GLN A 91 11.77 -15.99 -8.47
CA GLN A 91 11.25 -17.26 -8.95
C GLN A 91 10.43 -17.11 -10.23
N PHE A 92 9.63 -16.03 -10.33
CA PHE A 92 8.71 -15.80 -11.44
C PHE A 92 9.20 -14.76 -12.44
N ILE A 93 10.48 -14.37 -12.42
CA ILE A 93 11.05 -13.36 -13.30
C ILE A 93 10.89 -13.72 -14.79
N SER A 94 10.87 -15.01 -15.12
CA SER A 94 10.64 -15.49 -16.48
C SER A 94 9.23 -15.21 -17.01
N THR A 95 8.26 -14.89 -16.14
CA THR A 95 6.89 -14.54 -16.53
C THR A 95 6.71 -13.06 -16.84
N THR A 96 7.81 -12.28 -16.94
CA THR A 96 7.78 -10.84 -17.20
C THR A 96 6.95 -10.51 -18.45
N ASN A 97 5.96 -9.63 -18.27
CA ASN A 97 5.18 -9.11 -19.38
C ASN A 97 5.85 -7.84 -19.93
N VAL A 98 6.40 -7.96 -21.14
CA VAL A 98 7.11 -6.84 -21.80
C VAL A 98 6.19 -5.64 -22.03
N GLN A 99 4.91 -5.85 -22.29
CA GLN A 99 3.94 -4.76 -22.49
C GLN A 99 3.68 -3.99 -21.16
N ALA A 100 3.53 -4.70 -20.06
CA ALA A 100 3.40 -4.09 -18.73
C ALA A 100 4.66 -3.29 -18.36
N LEU A 101 5.84 -3.90 -18.59
CA LEU A 101 7.12 -3.23 -18.36
C LEU A 101 7.25 -1.94 -19.19
N LEU A 102 6.82 -1.97 -20.44
CA LEU A 102 6.87 -0.81 -21.33
C LEU A 102 5.97 0.33 -20.82
N VAL A 103 4.74 0.01 -20.42
CA VAL A 103 3.81 0.98 -19.79
C VAL A 103 4.41 1.53 -18.50
N GLY A 104 5.00 0.67 -17.67
CA GLY A 104 5.67 1.06 -16.43
C GLY A 104 6.84 2.02 -16.66
N VAL A 105 7.72 1.70 -17.61
CA VAL A 105 8.87 2.56 -17.97
C VAL A 105 8.42 3.91 -18.51
N ILE A 106 7.41 3.95 -19.41
CA ILE A 106 6.88 5.21 -19.93
C ILE A 106 6.26 6.05 -18.82
N SER A 107 5.49 5.42 -17.92
CA SER A 107 4.91 6.10 -16.76
C SER A 107 5.98 6.69 -15.84
N LEU A 108 7.06 5.94 -15.59
CA LEU A 108 8.20 6.40 -14.80
C LEU A 108 8.92 7.58 -15.49
N LEU A 109 9.13 7.50 -16.78
CA LEU A 109 9.74 8.60 -17.57
C LEU A 109 8.87 9.86 -17.49
N ILE A 110 7.55 9.75 -17.59
CA ILE A 110 6.63 10.88 -17.42
C ILE A 110 6.82 11.49 -16.03
N LEU A 111 6.84 10.69 -14.96
CA LEU A 111 7.02 11.19 -13.60
C LEU A 111 8.35 11.94 -13.42
N ILE A 112 9.44 11.44 -14.00
CA ILE A 112 10.77 12.05 -13.90
C ILE A 112 10.86 13.31 -14.76
N LEU A 113 10.44 13.25 -16.02
CA LEU A 113 10.60 14.34 -16.96
C LEU A 113 9.62 15.51 -16.69
N TRP A 114 8.45 15.25 -16.09
CA TRP A 114 7.45 16.27 -15.82
C TRP A 114 7.96 17.41 -14.96
N GLN A 115 8.86 17.13 -14.03
CA GLN A 115 9.45 18.16 -13.16
C GLN A 115 10.32 19.18 -13.91
N TYR A 116 10.82 18.83 -15.09
CA TYR A 116 11.66 19.70 -15.92
C TYR A 116 10.84 20.59 -16.87
N LEU A 117 9.53 20.36 -16.99
CA LEU A 117 8.66 21.15 -17.86
C LEU A 117 8.38 22.56 -17.29
N PRO A 118 8.07 23.56 -18.16
CA PRO A 118 7.84 24.93 -17.74
C PRO A 118 6.60 25.10 -16.85
N GLY A 119 6.57 26.19 -16.09
CA GLY A 119 5.72 26.47 -14.94
C GLY A 119 4.22 26.18 -15.03
N PHE A 120 3.60 26.20 -16.22
CA PHE A 120 2.19 25.85 -16.37
C PHE A 120 1.93 24.35 -16.13
N CYS A 121 2.82 23.50 -16.62
CA CYS A 121 2.71 22.04 -16.43
C CYS A 121 2.88 21.62 -14.97
N LYS A 122 3.60 22.40 -14.18
CA LYS A 122 3.83 22.12 -12.74
C LYS A 122 2.56 22.19 -11.89
N LYS A 123 1.49 22.82 -12.40
CA LYS A 123 0.19 22.86 -11.71
C LYS A 123 -0.57 21.53 -11.78
N ILE A 124 -0.21 20.67 -12.73
CA ILE A 124 -0.85 19.36 -12.94
C ILE A 124 0.02 18.28 -12.29
N PRO A 125 -0.54 17.46 -11.40
CA PRO A 125 0.22 16.35 -10.79
C PRO A 125 0.75 15.40 -11.87
N PRO A 126 2.07 15.09 -11.89
CA PRO A 126 2.66 14.19 -12.89
C PRO A 126 2.06 12.79 -12.85
N SER A 127 1.64 12.33 -11.68
CA SER A 127 0.97 11.03 -11.50
C SER A 127 -0.35 10.94 -12.26
N LEU A 128 -1.13 12.03 -12.31
CA LEU A 128 -2.36 12.06 -13.09
C LEU A 128 -2.10 11.85 -14.58
N ILE A 129 -1.08 12.53 -15.11
CA ILE A 129 -0.71 12.39 -16.53
C ILE A 129 -0.18 10.99 -16.81
N ALA A 130 0.67 10.45 -15.95
CA ALA A 130 1.17 9.08 -16.10
C ALA A 130 0.04 8.05 -16.14
N VAL A 131 -0.97 8.18 -15.27
CA VAL A 131 -2.14 7.29 -15.26
C VAL A 131 -2.96 7.45 -16.54
N LEU A 132 -3.26 8.69 -16.96
CA LEU A 132 -4.04 8.93 -18.19
C LEU A 132 -3.32 8.40 -19.43
N VAL A 133 -2.03 8.68 -19.57
CA VAL A 133 -1.23 8.19 -20.71
C VAL A 133 -1.11 6.68 -20.69
N GLY A 134 -0.81 6.07 -19.54
CA GLY A 134 -0.72 4.63 -19.39
C GLY A 134 -2.04 3.93 -19.73
N SER A 135 -3.15 4.43 -19.19
CA SER A 135 -4.48 3.88 -19.48
C SER A 135 -4.86 4.04 -20.96
N ALA A 136 -4.57 5.21 -21.56
CA ALA A 136 -4.82 5.43 -22.98
C ALA A 136 -3.98 4.50 -23.87
N MET A 137 -2.71 4.29 -23.54
CA MET A 137 -1.84 3.34 -24.26
C MET A 137 -2.42 1.92 -24.20
N VAL A 138 -2.78 1.44 -23.03
CA VAL A 138 -3.35 0.09 -22.86
C VAL A 138 -4.63 -0.06 -23.67
N ALA A 139 -5.54 0.94 -23.60
CA ALA A 139 -6.83 0.89 -24.29
C ALA A 139 -6.73 1.03 -25.81
N LEU A 140 -5.91 1.98 -26.30
CA LEU A 140 -5.81 2.25 -27.75
C LEU A 140 -4.98 1.21 -28.50
N LEU A 141 -3.94 0.67 -27.85
CA LEU A 141 -3.06 -0.32 -28.47
C LEU A 141 -3.48 -1.76 -28.16
N ASN A 142 -4.60 -1.96 -27.46
CA ASN A 142 -5.10 -3.27 -27.03
C ASN A 142 -4.01 -4.11 -26.39
N MET A 143 -3.23 -3.50 -25.46
CA MET A 143 -2.11 -4.18 -24.81
C MET A 143 -2.63 -5.20 -23.83
N ASN A 144 -2.00 -6.38 -23.81
CA ASN A 144 -2.33 -7.44 -22.86
C ASN A 144 -1.62 -7.19 -21.52
N VAL A 145 -2.18 -6.28 -20.73
CA VAL A 145 -1.68 -5.88 -19.43
C VAL A 145 -2.82 -5.99 -18.43
N ASN A 146 -2.56 -6.57 -17.27
CA ASN A 146 -3.56 -6.64 -16.20
C ASN A 146 -3.97 -5.23 -15.76
N THR A 147 -5.25 -4.96 -15.84
CA THR A 147 -5.85 -3.72 -15.32
C THR A 147 -6.31 -3.92 -13.87
N ILE A 148 -6.61 -2.82 -13.18
CA ILE A 148 -7.16 -2.90 -11.82
C ILE A 148 -8.44 -3.74 -11.78
N GLY A 149 -9.28 -3.64 -12.82
CA GLY A 149 -10.51 -4.43 -12.94
C GLY A 149 -10.28 -5.94 -13.13
N ASP A 150 -9.13 -6.34 -13.69
CA ASP A 150 -8.76 -7.76 -13.85
C ASP A 150 -8.21 -8.36 -12.55
N LEU A 151 -7.57 -7.52 -11.72
CA LEU A 151 -6.91 -7.97 -10.49
C LEU A 151 -7.82 -7.88 -9.26
N TYR A 152 -8.79 -6.96 -9.25
CA TYR A 152 -9.61 -6.65 -8.09
C TYR A 152 -11.08 -6.47 -8.47
N GLU A 153 -11.96 -7.09 -7.70
CA GLU A 153 -13.40 -6.82 -7.79
C GLU A 153 -13.73 -5.47 -7.13
N ILE A 154 -13.92 -4.43 -7.94
CA ILE A 154 -14.32 -3.13 -7.44
C ILE A 154 -15.84 -3.09 -7.31
N SER A 155 -16.34 -3.15 -6.08
CA SER A 155 -17.77 -3.00 -5.82
C SER A 155 -18.25 -1.58 -6.13
N ASN A 156 -19.30 -1.47 -6.93
CA ASN A 156 -19.98 -0.19 -7.18
C ASN A 156 -20.89 0.23 -6.02
N LYS A 157 -20.97 -0.57 -4.96
CA LYS A 157 -21.78 -0.28 -3.76
C LYS A 157 -20.89 0.38 -2.71
N LEU A 158 -21.41 1.42 -2.08
CA LEU A 158 -20.79 1.98 -0.89
C LEU A 158 -20.71 0.92 0.21
N PRO A 159 -19.62 0.88 0.99
CA PRO A 159 -19.53 -0.05 2.11
C PRO A 159 -20.68 0.19 3.07
N THR A 160 -21.39 -0.88 3.41
CA THR A 160 -22.47 -0.83 4.41
C THR A 160 -21.85 -0.64 5.78
N ILE A 161 -22.41 0.27 6.57
CA ILE A 161 -22.03 0.43 7.97
C ILE A 161 -22.52 -0.82 8.71
N SER A 162 -21.61 -1.71 9.03
CA SER A 162 -21.87 -2.89 9.86
C SER A 162 -21.17 -2.73 11.20
N LEU A 163 -21.87 -3.05 12.28
CA LEU A 163 -21.23 -3.15 13.58
C LEU A 163 -20.46 -4.48 13.63
N PRO A 164 -19.15 -4.45 13.95
CA PRO A 164 -18.39 -5.68 14.04
C PRO A 164 -18.86 -6.54 15.20
N SER A 165 -18.70 -7.84 15.09
CA SER A 165 -18.97 -8.77 16.18
C SER A 165 -17.90 -8.62 17.27
N PHE A 166 -18.22 -7.90 18.34
CA PHE A 166 -17.33 -7.72 19.48
C PHE A 166 -17.18 -9.01 20.27
N SER A 167 -16.01 -9.64 20.19
CA SER A 167 -15.61 -10.75 21.06
C SER A 167 -14.38 -10.35 21.85
N LEU A 168 -14.33 -10.66 23.14
CA LEU A 168 -13.13 -10.43 23.96
C LEU A 168 -11.88 -11.08 23.37
N LYS A 169 -12.05 -12.25 22.78
CA LYS A 169 -10.95 -12.97 22.10
C LYS A 169 -10.43 -12.19 20.88
N THR A 170 -11.34 -11.63 20.08
CA THR A 170 -10.96 -10.81 18.91
C THR A 170 -10.24 -9.54 19.35
N VAL A 171 -10.75 -8.86 20.38
CA VAL A 171 -10.12 -7.66 20.96
C VAL A 171 -8.69 -7.96 21.43
N GLN A 172 -8.49 -9.07 22.15
CA GLN A 172 -7.16 -9.47 22.62
C GLN A 172 -6.20 -9.77 21.46
N ASN A 173 -6.69 -10.44 20.41
CA ASN A 173 -5.86 -10.79 19.26
C ASN A 173 -5.43 -9.57 18.44
N VAL A 174 -6.30 -8.56 18.30
CA VAL A 174 -6.01 -7.36 17.48
C VAL A 174 -5.39 -6.22 18.28
N LEU A 175 -5.27 -6.34 19.60
CA LEU A 175 -4.72 -5.29 20.46
C LEU A 175 -3.28 -4.89 20.07
N PRO A 176 -2.34 -5.81 19.79
CA PRO A 176 -1.00 -5.46 19.32
C PRO A 176 -1.02 -4.69 18.00
N ASP A 177 -1.92 -5.09 17.09
CA ASP A 177 -2.10 -4.43 15.79
C ASP A 177 -2.67 -3.02 15.97
N ALA A 178 -3.63 -2.84 16.89
CA ALA A 178 -4.18 -1.54 17.25
C ALA A 178 -3.12 -0.58 17.81
N PHE A 179 -2.23 -1.08 18.67
CA PHE A 179 -1.06 -0.30 19.15
C PHE A 179 -0.14 0.09 18.00
N THR A 180 0.14 -0.84 17.09
CA THR A 180 0.98 -0.58 15.92
C THR A 180 0.38 0.51 15.04
N ILE A 181 -0.93 0.43 14.75
CA ILE A 181 -1.67 1.46 13.99
C ILE A 181 -1.59 2.80 14.71
N ALA A 182 -1.83 2.83 16.02
CA ALA A 182 -1.84 4.05 16.81
C ALA A 182 -0.46 4.73 16.83
N ILE A 183 0.62 3.98 17.04
CA ILE A 183 1.99 4.51 17.06
C ILE A 183 2.39 5.04 15.67
N LEU A 184 1.99 4.34 14.60
CA LEU A 184 2.30 4.78 13.23
C LEU A 184 1.49 5.99 12.79
N ALA A 185 0.32 6.21 13.39
CA ALA A 185 -0.55 7.35 13.10
C ALA A 185 -0.22 8.59 13.93
N ALA A 186 0.43 8.41 15.09
CA ALA A 186 0.81 9.50 15.99
C ALA A 186 2.06 10.25 15.53
#